data_8e562d313422eb822862cc28af32304d
#
_entry.id   8e562d313422eb822862cc28af32304d
#
_cell.length_a   1.000
_cell.length_b   1.000
_cell.length_c   1.000
_cell.angle_alpha   90.00
_cell.angle_beta   90.00
_cell.angle_gamma   90.00
#
_symmetry.space_group_name_H-M   'P 1'
#
loop_
_entity.id
_entity.type
_entity.pdbx_description
1 polymer ?
#
loop_
_entity_poly.entity_id
_entity_poly.type
_entity_poly.pdbx_seq_one_letter_code
_entity_poly.pdbx_strand_id
1 'polypeptide(L)'
;GVGWNLGNTLESIWTGDTDGRDWRRWETGWGQSVTTQSLMNMMKNAGFGAIRVPVSWGVHMDTDGKVYEEWMNRVNEVVDYVLNAGMYCIINIHHDTGADEELAWLVASSEGYARERQKYENLWKQIALRFRDYGPRLLFESYNEMLDEGRSWCFASYSLGYDAGVASGAYQAINDYAQSFVDAVRATGGNNAVRNLVVNTYGACNGAGNWNSHLQDPLKNMKMPKDDVKDHILFQVHSYPTIDDLPAMEREVTQMLDDLETYLVSQGGPVIVGEWGTFSENPTLENYCRYAKWFVSECKRRGIGTFHWMNLSDGMFRSIPCFSSPELAEAIVKGYHGDGFTPVIPVIEDYNLDYQVTYRDLWSELNLTESST
;
A
#
# COMPACT_ATOMS: atom_id res chain seq x y z
N GLY A 1 -3.51 7.19 12.62
CA GLY A 1 -2.27 7.92 12.43
C GLY A 1 -2.07 8.36 10.98
N VAL A 2 -1.10 9.17 10.75
CA VAL A 2 -0.65 9.56 9.42
C VAL A 2 0.43 8.59 8.96
N GLY A 3 0.30 8.07 7.73
CA GLY A 3 1.12 6.99 7.21
C GLY A 3 1.91 7.32 5.94
N TRP A 4 2.83 6.42 5.66
CA TRP A 4 3.68 6.44 4.47
C TRP A 4 3.83 5.03 3.92
N ASN A 5 3.99 4.91 2.61
CA ASN A 5 4.28 3.65 1.94
C ASN A 5 5.77 3.49 1.71
N LEU A 6 6.33 2.37 2.17
CA LEU A 6 7.68 1.93 1.80
C LEU A 6 7.63 1.33 0.39
N GLY A 7 7.37 2.18 -0.60
CA GLY A 7 7.15 1.75 -1.97
C GLY A 7 8.44 1.49 -2.77
N ASN A 8 8.29 0.77 -3.87
CA ASN A 8 9.38 0.33 -4.76
C ASN A 8 10.48 -0.44 -4.01
N THR A 9 10.08 -1.26 -3.07
CA THR A 9 10.97 -1.96 -2.14
C THR A 9 10.65 -3.46 -2.15
N LEU A 10 9.89 -3.95 -1.18
CA LEU A 10 9.58 -5.39 -1.11
C LEU A 10 8.50 -5.84 -2.10
N GLU A 11 7.85 -4.91 -2.80
CA GLU A 11 6.90 -5.27 -3.85
C GLU A 11 7.51 -5.32 -5.25
N SER A 12 8.78 -4.95 -5.41
CA SER A 12 9.47 -4.93 -6.69
C SER A 12 9.44 -6.30 -7.37
N ILE A 13 8.99 -6.34 -8.62
CA ILE A 13 8.91 -7.55 -9.42
C ILE A 13 9.46 -7.31 -10.84
N TRP A 14 9.98 -8.36 -11.43
CA TRP A 14 10.33 -8.42 -12.86
C TRP A 14 10.41 -9.87 -13.31
N THR A 15 10.50 -10.09 -14.62
CA THR A 15 10.72 -11.40 -15.23
C THR A 15 12.21 -11.64 -15.50
N GLY A 16 12.63 -12.91 -15.57
CA GLY A 16 13.98 -13.32 -15.92
C GLY A 16 14.63 -14.24 -14.88
N ASP A 17 15.90 -14.56 -15.10
CA ASP A 17 16.67 -15.49 -14.28
C ASP A 17 17.13 -14.84 -12.95
N THR A 18 16.19 -14.54 -12.08
CA THR A 18 16.51 -13.99 -10.77
C THR A 18 16.03 -14.92 -9.68
N ASP A 19 16.94 -15.27 -8.77
CA ASP A 19 16.64 -16.12 -7.63
C ASP A 19 15.75 -15.36 -6.63
N GLY A 20 14.55 -15.85 -6.39
CA GLY A 20 13.60 -15.28 -5.42
C GLY A 20 14.08 -15.33 -3.97
N ARG A 21 15.20 -16.01 -3.67
CA ARG A 21 15.84 -16.03 -2.36
C ARG A 21 16.82 -14.88 -2.16
N ASP A 22 17.27 -14.24 -3.22
CA ASP A 22 18.18 -13.09 -3.16
C ASP A 22 17.40 -11.80 -2.86
N TRP A 23 16.96 -11.67 -1.62
CA TRP A 23 16.07 -10.60 -1.18
C TRP A 23 16.62 -9.20 -1.47
N ARG A 24 17.93 -9.00 -1.33
CA ARG A 24 18.56 -7.68 -1.52
C ARG A 24 18.39 -7.19 -2.94
N ARG A 25 18.56 -8.06 -3.92
CA ARG A 25 18.39 -7.72 -5.33
C ARG A 25 16.95 -7.31 -5.65
N TRP A 26 15.98 -8.00 -5.07
CA TRP A 26 14.56 -7.66 -5.24
C TRP A 26 14.19 -6.37 -4.52
N GLU A 27 14.62 -6.22 -3.28
CA GLU A 27 14.34 -5.01 -2.49
C GLU A 27 14.88 -3.74 -3.15
N THR A 28 16.04 -3.79 -3.78
CA THR A 28 16.69 -2.63 -4.41
C THR A 28 16.47 -2.54 -5.93
N GLY A 29 15.77 -3.49 -6.52
CA GLY A 29 15.65 -3.63 -7.96
C GLY A 29 14.97 -2.46 -8.68
N TRP A 30 14.13 -1.72 -7.98
CA TRP A 30 13.46 -0.53 -8.52
C TRP A 30 14.08 0.79 -8.03
N GLY A 31 15.33 0.76 -7.61
CA GLY A 31 16.13 1.94 -7.34
C GLY A 31 16.10 2.48 -5.92
N GLN A 32 15.48 1.77 -5.00
CA GLN A 32 15.53 2.14 -3.60
C GLN A 32 16.72 1.48 -2.88
N SER A 33 17.19 2.10 -1.82
CA SER A 33 18.22 1.54 -0.95
C SER A 33 17.68 0.42 -0.09
N VAL A 34 18.58 -0.41 0.42
CA VAL A 34 18.23 -1.38 1.47
C VAL A 34 17.59 -0.66 2.65
N THR A 35 16.43 -1.12 3.08
CA THR A 35 15.70 -0.55 4.21
C THR A 35 16.45 -0.76 5.52
N THR A 36 16.46 0.26 6.37
CA THR A 36 17.17 0.26 7.64
C THR A 36 16.26 0.65 8.80
N GLN A 37 16.67 0.32 10.02
CA GLN A 37 16.02 0.80 11.23
C GLN A 37 16.04 2.34 11.30
N SER A 38 17.16 2.94 10.87
CA SER A 38 17.33 4.40 10.89
C SER A 38 16.30 5.13 10.03
N LEU A 39 15.92 4.58 8.88
CA LEU A 39 14.86 5.14 8.05
C LEU A 39 13.52 5.19 8.81
N MET A 40 13.17 4.11 9.48
CA MET A 40 11.91 4.04 10.25
C MET A 40 11.93 4.98 11.46
N ASN A 41 13.06 5.08 12.15
CA ASN A 41 13.25 6.04 13.23
C ASN A 41 13.07 7.48 12.73
N MET A 42 13.63 7.80 11.57
CA MET A 42 13.46 9.11 10.94
C MET A 42 11.99 9.42 10.64
N MET A 43 11.26 8.47 10.08
CA MET A 43 9.83 8.65 9.78
C MET A 43 9.03 8.92 11.06
N LYS A 44 9.27 8.14 12.10
CA LYS A 44 8.62 8.35 13.41
C LYS A 44 8.92 9.74 13.98
N ASN A 45 10.17 10.15 13.97
CA ASN A 45 10.61 11.44 14.51
C ASN A 45 10.05 12.62 13.71
N ALA A 46 9.78 12.43 12.42
CA ALA A 46 9.14 13.43 11.57
C ALA A 46 7.64 13.61 11.88
N GLY A 47 7.01 12.65 12.54
CA GLY A 47 5.59 12.72 12.89
C GLY A 47 4.70 11.64 12.29
N PHE A 48 5.27 10.69 11.54
CA PHE A 48 4.50 9.55 11.01
C PHE A 48 4.20 8.53 12.11
N GLY A 49 3.03 7.92 12.04
CA GLY A 49 2.58 6.93 13.03
C GLY A 49 2.33 5.54 12.46
N ALA A 50 2.42 5.39 11.13
CA ALA A 50 2.15 4.13 10.47
C ALA A 50 2.92 4.00 9.16
N ILE A 51 3.37 2.79 8.84
CA ILE A 51 4.02 2.47 7.57
C ILE A 51 3.27 1.30 6.93
N ARG A 52 2.85 1.49 5.69
CA ARG A 52 2.40 0.40 4.84
C ARG A 52 3.62 -0.16 4.11
N VAL A 53 3.84 -1.46 4.24
CA VAL A 53 4.95 -2.17 3.62
C VAL A 53 4.38 -3.09 2.54
N PRO A 54 4.33 -2.62 1.27
CA PRO A 54 3.91 -3.48 0.17
C PRO A 54 4.90 -4.62 -0.03
N VAL A 55 4.38 -5.84 -0.18
CA VAL A 55 5.19 -7.05 -0.36
C VAL A 55 4.61 -7.90 -1.49
N SER A 56 5.46 -8.30 -2.44
CA SER A 56 5.12 -9.29 -3.45
C SER A 56 5.66 -10.65 -3.05
N TRP A 57 4.94 -11.72 -3.39
CA TRP A 57 5.23 -13.05 -2.86
C TRP A 57 5.43 -14.13 -3.95
N GLY A 58 4.72 -14.04 -5.08
CA GLY A 58 4.72 -15.09 -6.10
C GLY A 58 6.10 -15.47 -6.61
N VAL A 59 6.97 -14.49 -6.83
CA VAL A 59 8.35 -14.69 -7.27
C VAL A 59 9.26 -15.23 -6.15
N HIS A 60 8.77 -15.26 -4.93
CA HIS A 60 9.50 -15.69 -3.73
C HIS A 60 8.97 -17.01 -3.14
N MET A 61 8.29 -17.78 -3.95
CA MET A 61 7.75 -19.09 -3.58
C MET A 61 8.34 -20.20 -4.46
N ASP A 62 8.43 -21.40 -3.91
CA ASP A 62 8.75 -22.60 -4.68
C ASP A 62 7.51 -23.09 -5.45
N THR A 63 7.67 -24.19 -6.19
CA THR A 63 6.60 -24.79 -7.01
C THR A 63 5.42 -25.32 -6.19
N ASP A 64 5.62 -25.57 -4.90
CA ASP A 64 4.58 -26.03 -3.98
C ASP A 64 3.89 -24.85 -3.25
N GLY A 65 4.28 -23.62 -3.57
CA GLY A 65 3.72 -22.41 -2.97
C GLY A 65 4.31 -22.05 -1.60
N LYS A 66 5.43 -22.69 -1.22
CA LYS A 66 6.12 -22.37 0.02
C LYS A 66 7.00 -21.14 -0.19
N VAL A 67 6.82 -20.12 0.65
CA VAL A 67 7.65 -18.92 0.64
C VAL A 67 9.08 -19.28 1.04
N TYR A 68 10.06 -18.78 0.28
CA TYR A 68 11.46 -18.93 0.63
C TYR A 68 11.75 -18.31 1.99
N GLU A 69 12.47 -19.02 2.83
CA GLU A 69 12.78 -18.58 4.19
C GLU A 69 13.56 -17.26 4.20
N GLU A 70 14.46 -17.06 3.24
CA GLU A 70 15.24 -15.83 3.11
C GLU A 70 14.33 -14.62 2.87
N TRP A 71 13.28 -14.78 2.07
CA TRP A 71 12.31 -13.73 1.83
C TRP A 71 11.44 -13.45 3.05
N MET A 72 10.89 -14.49 3.65
CA MET A 72 10.08 -14.35 4.87
C MET A 72 10.88 -13.69 5.99
N ASN A 73 12.14 -14.06 6.16
CA ASN A 73 13.04 -13.46 7.16
C ASN A 73 13.25 -11.98 6.88
N ARG A 74 13.43 -11.59 5.60
CA ARG A 74 13.62 -10.17 5.26
C ARG A 74 12.35 -9.36 5.48
N VAL A 75 11.19 -9.87 5.11
CA VAL A 75 9.92 -9.22 5.41
C VAL A 75 9.78 -9.02 6.92
N ASN A 76 10.11 -10.04 7.70
CA ASN A 76 10.06 -9.97 9.16
C ASN A 76 11.00 -8.89 9.72
N GLU A 77 12.22 -8.78 9.21
CA GLU A 77 13.16 -7.73 9.63
C GLU A 77 12.60 -6.33 9.39
N VAL A 78 12.02 -6.10 8.22
CA VAL A 78 11.44 -4.78 7.88
C VAL A 78 10.23 -4.46 8.75
N VAL A 79 9.36 -5.43 8.99
CA VAL A 79 8.25 -5.29 9.95
C VAL A 79 8.78 -4.89 11.32
N ASP A 80 9.83 -5.56 11.79
CA ASP A 80 10.44 -5.25 13.09
C ASP A 80 11.01 -3.84 13.13
N TYR A 81 11.61 -3.35 12.04
CA TYR A 81 12.08 -1.96 11.98
C TYR A 81 10.94 -0.96 12.22
N VAL A 82 9.79 -1.18 11.61
CA VAL A 82 8.62 -0.31 11.77
C VAL A 82 8.10 -0.36 13.21
N LEU A 83 7.90 -1.55 13.75
CA LEU A 83 7.38 -1.74 15.10
C LEU A 83 8.36 -1.23 16.17
N ASN A 84 9.66 -1.46 15.99
CA ASN A 84 10.70 -0.97 16.90
C ASN A 84 10.77 0.56 16.93
N ALA A 85 10.43 1.22 15.83
CA ALA A 85 10.32 2.69 15.80
C ALA A 85 9.07 3.22 16.52
N GLY A 86 8.17 2.34 16.96
CA GLY A 86 6.94 2.73 17.66
C GLY A 86 5.77 3.04 16.74
N MET A 87 5.79 2.56 15.51
CA MET A 87 4.73 2.80 14.53
C MET A 87 3.87 1.55 14.29
N TYR A 88 2.69 1.76 13.73
CA TYR A 88 1.86 0.69 13.17
C TYR A 88 2.44 0.24 11.84
N CYS A 89 2.28 -1.03 11.52
CA CYS A 89 2.76 -1.63 10.28
C CYS A 89 1.62 -2.37 9.59
N ILE A 90 1.50 -2.19 8.27
CA ILE A 90 0.61 -2.98 7.42
C ILE A 90 1.48 -3.73 6.42
N ILE A 91 1.31 -5.04 6.31
CA ILE A 91 1.89 -5.84 5.23
C ILE A 91 0.76 -6.44 4.38
N ASN A 92 1.04 -6.67 3.10
CA ASN A 92 0.04 -7.12 2.14
C ASN A 92 0.56 -8.19 1.16
N ILE A 93 -0.27 -8.50 0.19
CA ILE A 93 0.07 -9.21 -1.04
C ILE A 93 -0.11 -8.19 -2.17
N HIS A 94 0.99 -7.74 -2.80
CA HIS A 94 0.97 -6.53 -3.63
C HIS A 94 0.92 -6.82 -5.13
N HIS A 95 2.05 -6.95 -5.81
CA HIS A 95 2.09 -7.16 -7.26
C HIS A 95 1.82 -8.61 -7.70
N ASP A 96 1.36 -9.43 -6.80
CA ASP A 96 0.63 -10.67 -7.08
C ASP A 96 -0.75 -10.36 -7.70
N THR A 97 -1.14 -9.10 -7.66
CA THR A 97 -2.32 -8.49 -8.27
C THR A 97 -1.92 -7.37 -9.22
N GLY A 98 -2.82 -6.92 -10.07
CA GLY A 98 -2.64 -5.74 -10.90
C GLY A 98 -2.58 -6.03 -12.40
N ALA A 99 -1.95 -5.11 -13.13
CA ALA A 99 -1.98 -5.11 -14.60
C ALA A 99 -0.94 -6.02 -15.26
N ASP A 100 0.03 -6.54 -14.52
CA ASP A 100 1.06 -7.42 -15.08
C ASP A 100 0.48 -8.83 -15.33
N GLU A 101 0.29 -9.18 -16.60
CA GLU A 101 -0.34 -10.45 -16.98
C GLU A 101 0.52 -11.68 -16.67
N GLU A 102 1.85 -11.53 -16.57
CA GLU A 102 2.74 -12.66 -16.30
C GLU A 102 2.91 -12.92 -14.80
N LEU A 103 2.95 -11.89 -13.98
CA LEU A 103 3.31 -12.00 -12.56
C LEU A 103 2.11 -11.89 -11.62
N ALA A 104 1.05 -11.18 -12.02
CA ALA A 104 -0.16 -11.06 -11.23
C ALA A 104 -1.03 -12.31 -11.37
N TRP A 105 -0.86 -13.24 -10.45
CA TRP A 105 -1.57 -14.53 -10.45
C TRP A 105 -2.94 -14.47 -9.77
N LEU A 106 -3.21 -13.45 -8.98
CA LEU A 106 -4.51 -13.21 -8.36
C LEU A 106 -5.38 -12.37 -9.29
N VAL A 107 -6.49 -12.93 -9.74
CA VAL A 107 -7.39 -12.30 -10.71
C VAL A 107 -8.81 -12.31 -10.17
N ALA A 108 -9.48 -11.16 -10.26
CA ALA A 108 -10.85 -10.97 -9.79
C ALA A 108 -11.85 -11.48 -10.82
N SER A 109 -12.01 -12.79 -10.86
CA SER A 109 -13.03 -13.50 -11.65
C SER A 109 -13.42 -14.77 -10.91
N SER A 110 -14.58 -15.33 -11.21
CA SER A 110 -15.01 -16.63 -10.63
C SER A 110 -14.03 -17.74 -10.97
N GLU A 111 -13.53 -17.76 -12.18
CA GLU A 111 -12.54 -18.75 -12.64
C GLU A 111 -11.18 -18.55 -11.97
N GLY A 112 -10.74 -17.31 -11.87
CA GLY A 112 -9.50 -16.94 -11.18
C GLY A 112 -9.52 -17.34 -9.70
N TYR A 113 -10.60 -17.07 -9.02
CA TYR A 113 -10.77 -17.46 -7.62
C TYR A 113 -10.79 -18.99 -7.45
N ALA A 114 -11.55 -19.71 -8.28
CA ALA A 114 -11.61 -21.17 -8.21
C ALA A 114 -10.23 -21.81 -8.44
N ARG A 115 -9.44 -21.26 -9.36
CA ARG A 115 -8.09 -21.73 -9.69
C ARG A 115 -7.08 -21.43 -8.59
N GLU A 116 -7.10 -20.24 -8.01
CA GLU A 116 -6.03 -19.74 -7.14
C GLU A 116 -6.37 -19.73 -5.64
N ARG A 117 -7.61 -20.03 -5.29
CA ARG A 117 -8.11 -19.99 -3.92
C ARG A 117 -7.19 -20.69 -2.93
N GLN A 118 -6.81 -21.94 -3.24
CA GLN A 118 -6.02 -22.75 -2.30
C GLN A 118 -4.61 -22.18 -2.10
N LYS A 119 -3.96 -21.75 -3.18
CA LYS A 119 -2.64 -21.11 -3.13
C LYS A 119 -2.69 -19.81 -2.33
N TYR A 120 -3.74 -19.02 -2.50
CA TYR A 120 -3.97 -17.78 -1.79
C TYR A 120 -4.15 -18.02 -0.27
N GLU A 121 -5.02 -18.95 0.09
CA GLU A 121 -5.25 -19.30 1.49
C GLU A 121 -3.97 -19.85 2.16
N ASN A 122 -3.21 -20.69 1.45
CA ASN A 122 -1.94 -21.21 1.93
C ASN A 122 -0.88 -20.11 2.14
N LEU A 123 -0.83 -19.13 1.25
CA LEU A 123 0.08 -17.99 1.41
C LEU A 123 -0.26 -17.20 2.66
N TRP A 124 -1.53 -16.86 2.88
CA TRP A 124 -1.94 -16.17 4.09
C TRP A 124 -1.68 -16.99 5.35
N LYS A 125 -1.88 -18.30 5.30
CA LYS A 125 -1.55 -19.18 6.43
C LYS A 125 -0.07 -19.09 6.79
N GLN A 126 0.82 -19.10 5.80
CA GLN A 126 2.27 -18.97 6.04
C GLN A 126 2.62 -17.63 6.68
N ILE A 127 2.10 -16.54 6.13
CA ILE A 127 2.32 -15.19 6.67
C ILE A 127 1.75 -15.08 8.09
N ALA A 128 0.52 -15.51 8.28
CA ALA A 128 -0.16 -15.43 9.56
C ALA A 128 0.54 -16.24 10.65
N LEU A 129 1.05 -17.43 10.34
CA LEU A 129 1.80 -18.25 11.29
C LEU A 129 3.12 -17.58 11.66
N ARG A 130 3.82 -16.96 10.70
CA ARG A 130 5.09 -16.26 10.99
C ARG A 130 4.91 -15.14 12.00
N PHE A 131 3.82 -14.38 11.89
CA PHE A 131 3.57 -13.20 12.71
C PHE A 131 2.51 -13.41 13.80
N ARG A 132 2.19 -14.67 14.10
CA ARG A 132 1.10 -15.02 15.01
C ARG A 132 1.18 -14.34 16.38
N ASP A 133 2.37 -14.25 16.92
CA ASP A 133 2.62 -13.70 18.28
C ASP A 133 2.83 -12.17 18.27
N TYR A 134 2.79 -11.54 17.11
CA TYR A 134 2.92 -10.08 17.00
C TYR A 134 1.66 -9.40 17.52
N GLY A 135 1.84 -8.24 18.14
CA GLY A 135 0.77 -7.47 18.74
C GLY A 135 -0.12 -6.70 17.75
N PRO A 136 -1.05 -5.89 18.26
CA PRO A 136 -2.07 -5.24 17.44
C PRO A 136 -1.54 -4.11 16.54
N ARG A 137 -0.29 -3.68 16.70
CA ARG A 137 0.31 -2.69 15.80
C ARG A 137 0.69 -3.25 14.43
N LEU A 138 0.65 -4.58 14.26
CA LEU A 138 0.77 -5.21 12.94
C LEU A 138 -0.61 -5.57 12.41
N LEU A 139 -0.94 -5.06 11.24
CA LEU A 139 -2.15 -5.36 10.48
C LEU A 139 -1.78 -6.13 9.21
N PHE A 140 -2.69 -6.99 8.77
CA PHE A 140 -2.59 -7.66 7.47
C PHE A 140 -3.61 -7.05 6.50
N GLU A 141 -3.17 -6.85 5.26
CA GLU A 141 -4.01 -6.37 4.16
C GLU A 141 -4.13 -7.46 3.10
N SER A 142 -5.33 -7.78 2.71
CA SER A 142 -5.75 -8.93 1.92
C SER A 142 -5.01 -9.12 0.59
N TYR A 143 -5.05 -8.09 -0.25
CA TYR A 143 -4.49 -7.99 -1.60
C TYR A 143 -4.43 -6.52 -1.97
N ASN A 144 -3.56 -6.15 -2.91
CA ASN A 144 -3.40 -4.75 -3.29
C ASN A 144 -4.53 -4.26 -4.23
N GLU A 145 -4.27 -4.25 -5.52
CA GLU A 145 -5.17 -3.73 -6.55
C GLU A 145 -5.53 -4.88 -7.50
N MET A 146 -6.42 -5.75 -7.05
CA MET A 146 -6.81 -6.92 -7.84
C MET A 146 -7.81 -6.53 -8.92
N LEU A 147 -7.52 -6.93 -10.14
CA LEU A 147 -8.29 -6.63 -11.34
C LEU A 147 -8.89 -7.90 -11.95
N ASP A 148 -9.84 -7.73 -12.84
CA ASP A 148 -10.46 -8.82 -13.60
C ASP A 148 -9.53 -9.42 -14.68
N GLU A 149 -10.02 -10.38 -15.44
CA GLU A 149 -9.25 -11.03 -16.51
C GLU A 149 -8.80 -10.02 -17.60
N GLY A 150 -9.57 -9.00 -17.85
CA GLY A 150 -9.25 -7.94 -18.81
C GLY A 150 -8.32 -6.87 -18.26
N ARG A 151 -7.87 -7.01 -17.02
CA ARG A 151 -7.04 -6.00 -16.33
C ARG A 151 -7.65 -4.61 -16.34
N SER A 152 -8.95 -4.54 -16.11
CA SER A 152 -9.73 -3.29 -16.18
C SER A 152 -9.63 -2.48 -14.91
N TRP A 153 -9.12 -1.26 -15.01
CA TRP A 153 -9.15 -0.31 -13.91
C TRP A 153 -10.50 0.40 -13.86
N CYS A 154 -10.98 0.69 -12.67
CA CYS A 154 -12.23 1.44 -12.49
C CYS A 154 -12.18 2.85 -13.10
N PHE A 155 -10.99 3.37 -13.33
CA PHE A 155 -10.79 4.74 -13.84
C PHE A 155 -10.27 4.80 -15.28
N ALA A 156 -9.90 3.68 -15.88
CA ALA A 156 -9.14 3.70 -17.12
C ALA A 156 -9.57 2.67 -18.17
N SER A 157 -10.65 1.96 -17.98
CA SER A 157 -11.07 0.88 -18.87
C SER A 157 -12.04 1.35 -19.97
N TYR A 158 -11.73 2.44 -20.60
CA TYR A 158 -12.63 3.09 -21.56
C TYR A 158 -12.83 2.31 -22.86
N SER A 159 -11.93 1.40 -23.20
CA SER A 159 -11.96 0.69 -24.49
C SER A 159 -12.86 -0.53 -24.51
N LEU A 160 -13.19 -1.11 -23.37
CA LEU A 160 -13.90 -2.40 -23.31
C LEU A 160 -15.42 -2.26 -23.13
N GLY A 161 -15.90 -1.08 -22.70
CA GLY A 161 -17.30 -0.90 -22.37
C GLY A 161 -17.73 -1.69 -21.12
N TYR A 162 -18.93 -1.40 -20.63
CA TYR A 162 -19.47 -2.06 -19.45
C TYR A 162 -20.09 -3.42 -19.80
N ASP A 163 -19.65 -4.46 -19.12
CA ASP A 163 -20.24 -5.79 -19.18
C ASP A 163 -20.70 -6.20 -17.76
N ALA A 164 -22.01 -6.29 -17.57
CA ALA A 164 -22.61 -6.59 -16.27
C ALA A 164 -22.22 -7.99 -15.73
N GLY A 165 -22.01 -8.95 -16.60
CA GLY A 165 -21.60 -10.29 -16.21
C GLY A 165 -20.16 -10.31 -15.69
N VAL A 166 -19.26 -9.65 -16.41
CA VAL A 166 -17.86 -9.50 -15.99
C VAL A 166 -17.77 -8.73 -14.66
N ALA A 167 -18.49 -7.63 -14.54
CA ALA A 167 -18.51 -6.83 -13.31
C ALA A 167 -19.03 -7.64 -12.12
N SER A 168 -20.14 -8.35 -12.28
CA SER A 168 -20.73 -9.18 -11.23
C SER A 168 -19.76 -10.27 -10.77
N GLY A 169 -19.11 -10.97 -11.69
CA GLY A 169 -18.11 -12.01 -11.38
C GLY A 169 -16.89 -11.44 -10.67
N ALA A 170 -16.42 -10.27 -11.11
CA ALA A 170 -15.26 -9.61 -10.49
C ALA A 170 -15.55 -9.17 -9.06
N TYR A 171 -16.67 -8.52 -8.82
CA TYR A 171 -17.09 -8.10 -7.48
C TYR A 171 -17.31 -9.29 -6.54
N GLN A 172 -17.92 -10.36 -7.04
CA GLN A 172 -18.10 -11.58 -6.25
C GLN A 172 -16.73 -12.18 -5.87
N ALA A 173 -15.80 -12.24 -6.82
CA ALA A 173 -14.45 -12.75 -6.57
C ALA A 173 -13.72 -11.93 -5.51
N ILE A 174 -13.79 -10.60 -5.57
CA ILE A 174 -13.21 -9.73 -4.55
C ILE A 174 -13.74 -10.10 -3.16
N ASN A 175 -15.04 -10.25 -3.02
CA ASN A 175 -15.66 -10.62 -1.75
C ASN A 175 -15.26 -12.04 -1.30
N ASP A 176 -15.11 -12.97 -2.24
CA ASP A 176 -14.68 -14.34 -1.95
C ASP A 176 -13.22 -14.38 -1.49
N TYR A 177 -12.33 -13.66 -2.15
CA TYR A 177 -10.93 -13.54 -1.70
C TYR A 177 -10.84 -12.86 -0.33
N ALA A 178 -11.62 -11.83 -0.09
CA ALA A 178 -11.65 -11.16 1.20
C ALA A 178 -12.08 -12.12 2.31
N GLN A 179 -13.09 -12.96 2.05
CA GLN A 179 -13.55 -13.96 3.01
C GLN A 179 -12.50 -15.06 3.24
N SER A 180 -11.87 -15.56 2.17
CA SER A 180 -10.78 -16.53 2.26
C SER A 180 -9.62 -16.01 3.11
N PHE A 181 -9.27 -14.74 2.93
CA PHE A 181 -8.23 -14.08 3.71
C PHE A 181 -8.59 -14.05 5.21
N VAL A 182 -9.77 -13.57 5.54
CA VAL A 182 -10.23 -13.50 6.94
C VAL A 182 -10.23 -14.89 7.57
N ASP A 183 -10.80 -15.87 6.89
CA ASP A 183 -10.91 -17.25 7.40
C ASP A 183 -9.52 -17.88 7.60
N ALA A 184 -8.63 -17.73 6.64
CA ALA A 184 -7.28 -18.30 6.72
C ALA A 184 -6.46 -17.70 7.87
N VAL A 185 -6.53 -16.38 8.06
CA VAL A 185 -5.82 -15.71 9.15
C VAL A 185 -6.41 -16.09 10.51
N ARG A 186 -7.73 -16.03 10.65
CA ARG A 186 -8.41 -16.36 11.93
C ARG A 186 -8.17 -17.79 12.36
N ALA A 187 -8.12 -18.73 11.44
CA ALA A 187 -7.87 -20.15 11.70
C ALA A 187 -6.52 -20.44 12.35
N THR A 188 -5.54 -19.54 12.22
CA THR A 188 -4.23 -19.70 12.84
C THR A 188 -4.23 -19.43 14.35
N GLY A 189 -5.24 -18.75 14.87
CA GLY A 189 -5.42 -18.50 16.31
C GLY A 189 -4.39 -17.53 16.89
N GLY A 190 -4.19 -17.61 18.20
CA GLY A 190 -3.30 -16.67 18.90
C GLY A 190 -3.74 -15.23 18.72
N ASN A 191 -2.80 -14.31 18.53
CA ASN A 191 -3.12 -12.90 18.30
C ASN A 191 -3.83 -12.66 16.96
N ASN A 192 -3.73 -13.61 16.03
CA ASN A 192 -4.43 -13.52 14.74
C ASN A 192 -5.95 -13.69 14.89
N ALA A 193 -6.42 -14.24 15.99
CA ALA A 193 -7.87 -14.36 16.24
C ALA A 193 -8.56 -13.00 16.38
N VAL A 194 -7.81 -11.95 16.77
CA VAL A 194 -8.33 -10.59 16.99
C VAL A 194 -7.51 -9.51 16.25
N ARG A 195 -6.63 -9.90 15.37
CA ARG A 195 -5.81 -8.95 14.60
C ARG A 195 -6.71 -8.11 13.68
N ASN A 196 -6.42 -6.81 13.60
CA ASN A 196 -7.06 -5.96 12.63
C ASN A 196 -6.64 -6.35 11.21
N LEU A 197 -7.63 -6.61 10.36
CA LEU A 197 -7.46 -7.05 8.98
C LEU A 197 -8.02 -6.00 8.04
N VAL A 198 -7.37 -5.82 6.91
CA VAL A 198 -7.74 -4.81 5.91
C VAL A 198 -8.16 -5.52 4.63
N VAL A 199 -9.34 -5.20 4.12
CA VAL A 199 -9.86 -5.74 2.86
C VAL A 199 -10.07 -4.62 1.85
N ASN A 200 -9.50 -4.81 0.65
CA ASN A 200 -9.51 -3.81 -0.40
C ASN A 200 -10.68 -4.00 -1.35
N THR A 201 -11.25 -2.91 -1.84
CA THR A 201 -12.23 -2.93 -2.92
C THR A 201 -11.60 -3.45 -4.21
N TYR A 202 -12.41 -3.68 -5.23
CA TYR A 202 -11.91 -4.01 -6.58
C TYR A 202 -10.91 -2.96 -7.06
N GLY A 203 -9.70 -3.39 -7.39
CA GLY A 203 -8.63 -2.47 -7.81
C GLY A 203 -8.26 -1.42 -6.79
N ALA A 204 -8.68 -1.57 -5.53
CA ALA A 204 -8.66 -0.54 -4.51
C ALA A 204 -9.35 0.77 -4.97
N CYS A 205 -10.27 0.67 -5.91
CA CYS A 205 -11.00 1.80 -6.47
C CYS A 205 -12.01 2.38 -5.48
N ASN A 206 -12.26 3.68 -5.59
CA ASN A 206 -13.05 4.45 -4.65
C ASN A 206 -14.36 4.99 -5.23
N GLY A 207 -14.81 4.48 -6.37
CA GLY A 207 -15.98 4.98 -7.06
C GLY A 207 -17.29 4.35 -6.60
N ALA A 208 -18.36 5.13 -6.70
CA ALA A 208 -19.73 4.71 -6.39
C ALA A 208 -20.73 5.27 -7.41
N GLY A 209 -20.32 5.53 -8.64
CA GLY A 209 -21.15 6.12 -9.68
C GLY A 209 -20.79 5.63 -11.06
N ASN A 210 -21.49 6.15 -12.06
CA ASN A 210 -21.38 5.75 -13.48
C ASN A 210 -20.29 6.52 -14.22
N TRP A 211 -19.15 6.73 -13.60
CA TRP A 211 -18.07 7.50 -14.18
C TRP A 211 -16.95 6.63 -14.80
N ASN A 212 -17.17 5.32 -14.78
CA ASN A 212 -16.30 4.41 -15.50
C ASN A 212 -17.14 3.46 -16.36
N SER A 213 -16.54 2.93 -17.42
CA SER A 213 -17.27 2.22 -18.46
C SER A 213 -17.38 0.72 -18.23
N HIS A 214 -16.68 0.14 -17.28
CA HIS A 214 -16.57 -1.32 -17.15
C HIS A 214 -17.02 -1.82 -15.79
N LEU A 215 -16.40 -1.40 -14.72
CA LEU A 215 -16.75 -1.77 -13.35
C LEU A 215 -17.13 -0.51 -12.58
N GLN A 216 -18.42 -0.16 -12.60
CA GLN A 216 -18.90 1.17 -12.24
C GLN A 216 -19.00 1.46 -10.75
N ASP A 217 -19.30 0.45 -9.95
CA ASP A 217 -19.69 0.65 -8.55
C ASP A 217 -18.86 -0.19 -7.58
N PRO A 218 -17.52 -0.04 -7.54
CA PRO A 218 -16.70 -0.86 -6.63
C PRO A 218 -17.08 -0.71 -5.16
N LEU A 219 -17.43 0.48 -4.70
CA LEU A 219 -17.84 0.68 -3.30
C LEU A 219 -19.16 0.00 -2.98
N LYS A 220 -20.15 0.11 -3.87
CA LYS A 220 -21.49 -0.48 -3.64
C LYS A 220 -21.49 -2.00 -3.63
N ASN A 221 -20.50 -2.62 -4.25
CA ASN A 221 -20.41 -4.07 -4.37
C ASN A 221 -19.41 -4.71 -3.39
N MET A 222 -18.70 -3.91 -2.60
CA MET A 222 -17.84 -4.40 -1.54
C MET A 222 -18.68 -4.77 -0.31
N LYS A 223 -18.48 -5.99 0.20
CA LYS A 223 -19.20 -6.50 1.35
C LYS A 223 -18.24 -6.70 2.52
N MET A 224 -18.71 -6.36 3.73
CA MET A 224 -18.00 -6.73 4.95
C MET A 224 -17.91 -8.26 5.03
N PRO A 225 -16.71 -8.84 5.14
CA PRO A 225 -16.56 -10.26 5.38
C PRO A 225 -17.23 -10.69 6.69
N LYS A 226 -17.68 -11.95 6.75
CA LYS A 226 -18.12 -12.55 7.99
C LYS A 226 -16.91 -12.79 8.87
N ASP A 227 -17.02 -12.39 10.13
CA ASP A 227 -15.95 -12.55 11.12
C ASP A 227 -16.58 -12.85 12.49
N ASP A 228 -16.02 -13.81 13.21
CA ASP A 228 -16.49 -14.16 14.54
C ASP A 228 -16.18 -13.07 15.57
N VAL A 229 -15.27 -12.16 15.24
CA VAL A 229 -14.84 -11.05 16.08
C VAL A 229 -15.37 -9.74 15.51
N LYS A 230 -15.99 -8.91 16.34
CA LYS A 230 -16.50 -7.60 15.92
C LYS A 230 -15.39 -6.55 15.85
N ASP A 231 -15.54 -5.61 14.94
CA ASP A 231 -14.78 -4.36 14.88
C ASP A 231 -13.28 -4.53 14.62
N HIS A 232 -12.88 -5.61 13.95
CA HIS A 232 -11.49 -5.90 13.60
C HIS A 232 -11.24 -6.03 12.09
N ILE A 233 -12.17 -5.51 11.27
CA ILE A 233 -11.99 -5.44 9.81
C ILE A 233 -12.11 -4.00 9.35
N LEU A 234 -11.15 -3.55 8.54
CA LEU A 234 -11.12 -2.25 7.89
C LEU A 234 -11.24 -2.42 6.37
N PHE A 235 -11.80 -1.42 5.71
CA PHE A 235 -11.77 -1.34 4.25
C PHE A 235 -10.64 -0.45 3.79
N GLN A 236 -10.13 -0.70 2.59
CA GLN A 236 -9.11 0.15 1.97
C GLN A 236 -9.49 0.52 0.54
N VAL A 237 -9.24 1.77 0.21
CA VAL A 237 -9.23 2.30 -1.15
C VAL A 237 -7.94 3.07 -1.39
N HIS A 238 -7.64 3.33 -2.66
CA HIS A 238 -6.56 4.22 -3.08
C HIS A 238 -7.13 5.46 -3.75
N SER A 239 -6.40 6.58 -3.75
CA SER A 239 -6.87 7.87 -4.28
C SER A 239 -5.72 8.67 -4.89
N TYR A 240 -5.82 8.92 -6.19
CA TYR A 240 -4.82 9.69 -6.96
C TYR A 240 -5.51 10.75 -7.83
N PRO A 241 -6.17 11.75 -7.24
CA PRO A 241 -6.83 12.78 -8.02
C PRO A 241 -5.83 13.65 -8.78
N THR A 242 -6.30 14.35 -9.81
CA THR A 242 -5.53 15.45 -10.39
C THR A 242 -5.66 16.70 -9.52
N ILE A 243 -4.61 17.49 -9.43
CA ILE A 243 -4.52 18.66 -8.54
C ILE A 243 -4.21 19.96 -9.27
N ASP A 244 -4.41 20.00 -10.59
CA ASP A 244 -4.20 21.20 -11.39
C ASP A 244 -5.24 22.28 -11.06
N ASP A 245 -6.44 21.86 -10.70
CA ASP A 245 -7.54 22.72 -10.22
C ASP A 245 -7.89 22.27 -8.79
N LEU A 246 -7.37 22.99 -7.80
CA LEU A 246 -7.59 22.62 -6.39
C LEU A 246 -9.06 22.66 -5.97
N PRO A 247 -9.88 23.66 -6.34
CA PRO A 247 -11.29 23.61 -6.02
C PRO A 247 -12.03 22.41 -6.63
N ALA A 248 -11.71 22.01 -7.84
CA ALA A 248 -12.30 20.82 -8.47
C ALA A 248 -11.87 19.55 -7.73
N MET A 249 -10.59 19.45 -7.37
CA MET A 249 -10.07 18.34 -6.57
C MET A 249 -10.80 18.24 -5.23
N GLU A 250 -10.98 19.35 -4.52
CA GLU A 250 -11.68 19.34 -3.23
C GLU A 250 -13.12 18.82 -3.37
N ARG A 251 -13.83 19.21 -4.42
CA ARG A 251 -15.18 18.71 -4.68
C ARG A 251 -15.20 17.21 -4.94
N GLU A 252 -14.31 16.72 -5.79
CA GLU A 252 -14.21 15.28 -6.13
C GLU A 252 -13.83 14.44 -4.92
N VAL A 253 -12.82 14.86 -4.19
CA VAL A 253 -12.34 14.12 -3.01
C VAL A 253 -13.38 14.15 -1.90
N THR A 254 -14.05 15.26 -1.68
CA THR A 254 -15.14 15.34 -0.71
C THR A 254 -16.26 14.37 -1.05
N GLN A 255 -16.66 14.28 -2.33
CA GLN A 255 -17.66 13.31 -2.78
C GLN A 255 -17.17 11.87 -2.56
N MET A 256 -15.92 11.59 -2.86
CA MET A 256 -15.30 10.28 -2.57
C MET A 256 -15.40 9.94 -1.08
N LEU A 257 -15.02 10.85 -0.20
CA LEU A 257 -15.07 10.62 1.24
C LEU A 257 -16.50 10.41 1.75
N ASP A 258 -17.45 11.16 1.22
CA ASP A 258 -18.88 10.95 1.51
C ASP A 258 -19.34 9.54 1.08
N ASP A 259 -18.91 9.09 -0.09
CA ASP A 259 -19.24 7.77 -0.62
C ASP A 259 -18.60 6.65 0.23
N LEU A 260 -17.40 6.84 0.72
CA LEU A 260 -16.77 5.89 1.66
C LEU A 260 -17.60 5.72 2.93
N GLU A 261 -18.11 6.81 3.48
CA GLU A 261 -18.99 6.76 4.65
C GLU A 261 -20.31 6.04 4.34
N THR A 262 -20.91 6.37 3.21
CA THR A 262 -22.20 5.83 2.80
C THR A 262 -22.16 4.33 2.53
N TYR A 263 -21.14 3.84 1.86
CA TYR A 263 -21.11 2.47 1.34
C TYR A 263 -20.20 1.51 2.13
N LEU A 264 -19.18 2.02 2.82
CA LEU A 264 -18.23 1.18 3.57
C LEU A 264 -18.37 1.35 5.08
N VAL A 265 -18.24 2.56 5.60
CA VAL A 265 -18.34 2.81 7.05
C VAL A 265 -19.69 2.36 7.58
N SER A 266 -20.76 2.56 6.84
CA SER A 266 -22.12 2.12 7.18
C SER A 266 -22.24 0.61 7.41
N GLN A 267 -21.31 -0.18 6.87
CA GLN A 267 -21.27 -1.63 7.10
C GLN A 267 -20.59 -2.03 8.42
N GLY A 268 -20.05 -1.07 9.17
CA GLY A 268 -19.43 -1.30 10.47
C GLY A 268 -17.91 -1.38 10.48
N GLY A 269 -17.23 -1.03 9.38
CA GLY A 269 -15.78 -1.00 9.30
C GLY A 269 -15.23 0.39 9.04
N PRO A 270 -14.15 0.82 9.72
CA PRO A 270 -13.45 2.02 9.34
C PRO A 270 -12.77 1.86 7.98
N VAL A 271 -12.43 2.98 7.35
CA VAL A 271 -11.77 3.00 6.04
C VAL A 271 -10.39 3.64 6.18
N ILE A 272 -9.42 3.09 5.46
CA ILE A 272 -8.14 3.74 5.23
C ILE A 272 -7.96 4.02 3.74
N VAL A 273 -7.30 5.12 3.42
CA VAL A 273 -6.76 5.37 2.09
C VAL A 273 -5.31 4.92 2.11
N GLY A 274 -5.09 3.68 1.71
CA GLY A 274 -3.80 2.99 1.87
C GLY A 274 -2.73 3.45 0.88
N GLU A 275 -3.14 4.13 -0.18
CA GLU A 275 -2.26 4.87 -1.08
C GLU A 275 -2.96 6.15 -1.51
N TRP A 276 -2.25 7.25 -1.46
CA TRP A 276 -2.69 8.49 -2.06
C TRP A 276 -1.51 9.29 -2.62
N GLY A 277 -1.80 10.07 -3.61
CA GLY A 277 -0.87 10.92 -4.31
C GLY A 277 -1.63 11.69 -5.37
N THR A 278 -1.03 11.91 -6.53
CA THR A 278 -1.70 12.58 -7.64
C THR A 278 -1.31 11.98 -8.97
N PHE A 279 -2.25 11.95 -9.92
CA PHE A 279 -1.99 11.65 -11.32
C PHE A 279 -1.73 12.90 -12.18
N SER A 280 -1.71 14.09 -11.58
CA SER A 280 -1.32 15.29 -12.32
C SER A 280 0.10 15.14 -12.86
N GLU A 281 0.30 15.49 -14.13
CA GLU A 281 1.62 15.60 -14.70
C GLU A 281 2.29 16.90 -14.21
N ASN A 282 3.52 16.79 -13.68
CA ASN A 282 4.31 17.94 -13.22
C ASN A 282 3.56 18.91 -12.29
N PRO A 283 2.93 18.44 -11.20
CA PRO A 283 2.26 19.33 -10.27
C PRO A 283 3.27 20.28 -9.63
N THR A 284 2.85 21.52 -9.36
CA THR A 284 3.70 22.43 -8.60
C THR A 284 3.84 21.95 -7.17
N LEU A 285 4.98 22.21 -6.55
CA LEU A 285 5.20 21.85 -5.15
C LEU A 285 4.17 22.54 -4.25
N GLU A 286 3.83 23.78 -4.54
CA GLU A 286 2.81 24.53 -3.81
C GLU A 286 1.45 23.84 -3.85
N ASN A 287 0.97 23.45 -5.04
CA ASN A 287 -0.29 22.75 -5.18
C ASN A 287 -0.28 21.40 -4.48
N TYR A 288 0.83 20.67 -4.59
CA TYR A 288 0.95 19.38 -3.93
C TYR A 288 0.90 19.52 -2.41
N CYS A 289 1.62 20.46 -1.85
CA CYS A 289 1.62 20.69 -0.41
C CYS A 289 0.25 21.15 0.11
N ARG A 290 -0.45 22.01 -0.64
CA ARG A 290 -1.82 22.44 -0.29
C ARG A 290 -2.78 21.28 -0.30
N TYR A 291 -2.74 20.47 -1.36
CA TYR A 291 -3.54 19.25 -1.46
C TYR A 291 -3.26 18.30 -0.31
N ALA A 292 -1.98 17.98 -0.07
CA ALA A 292 -1.55 17.04 0.96
C ALA A 292 -2.04 17.46 2.35
N LYS A 293 -1.86 18.71 2.71
CA LYS A 293 -2.27 19.24 4.02
C LYS A 293 -3.79 19.17 4.19
N TRP A 294 -4.53 19.62 3.19
CA TRP A 294 -5.99 19.57 3.20
C TRP A 294 -6.50 18.12 3.27
N PHE A 295 -5.97 17.25 2.40
CA PHE A 295 -6.42 15.86 2.31
C PHE A 295 -6.23 15.11 3.62
N VAL A 296 -5.03 15.19 4.20
CA VAL A 296 -4.72 14.53 5.47
C VAL A 296 -5.58 15.07 6.61
N SER A 297 -5.76 16.40 6.67
CA SER A 297 -6.59 17.06 7.67
C SER A 297 -8.06 16.63 7.56
N GLU A 298 -8.60 16.62 6.34
CA GLU A 298 -10.01 16.24 6.09
C GLU A 298 -10.24 14.77 6.42
N CYS A 299 -9.33 13.88 6.02
CA CYS A 299 -9.42 12.46 6.34
C CYS A 299 -9.35 12.21 7.84
N LYS A 300 -8.43 12.89 8.54
CA LYS A 300 -8.36 12.80 10.01
C LYS A 300 -9.66 13.21 10.67
N ARG A 301 -10.27 14.30 10.22
CA ARG A 301 -11.55 14.78 10.74
C ARG A 301 -12.65 13.73 10.62
N ARG A 302 -12.61 12.91 9.58
CA ARG A 302 -13.58 11.84 9.31
C ARG A 302 -13.19 10.49 9.89
N GLY A 303 -12.06 10.40 10.60
CA GLY A 303 -11.58 9.14 11.17
C GLY A 303 -10.98 8.19 10.13
N ILE A 304 -10.49 8.70 9.01
CA ILE A 304 -9.90 7.93 7.91
C ILE A 304 -8.38 8.06 7.97
N GLY A 305 -7.69 6.92 8.09
CA GLY A 305 -6.23 6.86 8.04
C GLY A 305 -5.73 7.01 6.61
N THR A 306 -4.55 7.62 6.44
CA THR A 306 -3.97 7.90 5.12
C THR A 306 -2.51 7.48 5.05
N PHE A 307 -2.10 6.97 3.88
CA PHE A 307 -0.73 6.51 3.64
C PHE A 307 -0.24 7.09 2.32
N HIS A 308 0.62 8.09 2.39
CA HIS A 308 1.17 8.71 1.17
C HIS A 308 2.01 7.70 0.39
N TRP A 309 1.82 7.67 -0.93
CA TRP A 309 2.61 6.79 -1.79
C TRP A 309 3.94 7.41 -2.13
N MET A 310 5.03 6.80 -1.58
CA MET A 310 6.44 7.11 -1.88
C MET A 310 6.85 8.59 -1.76
N ASN A 311 7.86 8.97 -2.52
CA ASN A 311 8.35 10.31 -2.87
C ASN A 311 8.70 11.25 -1.71
N LEU A 312 8.83 10.74 -0.49
CA LEU A 312 9.27 11.56 0.64
C LEU A 312 10.75 11.36 0.96
N SER A 313 11.22 10.11 0.84
CA SER A 313 12.62 9.74 0.98
C SER A 313 12.91 8.65 -0.05
N ASP A 314 13.69 8.96 -1.06
CA ASP A 314 13.91 8.07 -2.21
C ASP A 314 15.39 7.84 -2.48
N GLY A 315 15.69 6.66 -3.04
CA GLY A 315 17.03 6.26 -3.40
C GLY A 315 17.99 6.31 -2.22
N MET A 316 19.13 6.92 -2.42
CA MET A 316 20.16 7.05 -1.39
C MET A 316 19.72 7.85 -0.16
N PHE A 317 18.70 8.72 -0.30
CA PHE A 317 18.18 9.50 0.82
C PHE A 317 17.64 8.59 1.94
N ARG A 318 17.15 7.40 1.59
CA ARG A 318 16.73 6.42 2.60
C ARG A 318 17.89 5.90 3.43
N SER A 319 19.04 5.69 2.84
CA SER A 319 20.23 5.16 3.53
C SER A 319 20.91 6.19 4.42
N ILE A 320 20.86 7.47 4.06
CA ILE A 320 21.55 8.54 4.80
C ILE A 320 21.09 8.67 6.25
N PRO A 321 19.83 8.64 6.76
CA PRO A 321 18.53 8.87 6.15
C PRO A 321 18.12 10.36 6.21
N CYS A 322 17.51 10.84 5.16
CA CYS A 322 16.95 12.18 5.09
C CYS A 322 15.79 12.22 4.08
N PHE A 323 15.08 13.33 4.06
CA PHE A 323 13.97 13.52 3.13
C PHE A 323 14.46 14.05 1.79
N SER A 324 14.02 13.43 0.70
CA SER A 324 14.18 13.96 -0.65
C SER A 324 13.11 14.99 -1.01
N SER A 325 11.97 14.96 -0.31
CA SER A 325 10.86 15.92 -0.47
C SER A 325 10.43 16.49 0.89
N PRO A 326 11.27 17.32 1.53
CA PRO A 326 11.03 17.77 2.90
C PRO A 326 9.78 18.63 3.05
N GLU A 327 9.47 19.51 2.09
CA GLU A 327 8.31 20.39 2.16
C GLU A 327 7.01 19.59 2.11
N LEU A 328 6.96 18.55 1.28
CA LEU A 328 5.81 17.67 1.19
C LEU A 328 5.61 16.86 2.48
N ALA A 329 6.69 16.33 3.03
CA ALA A 329 6.66 15.63 4.31
C ALA A 329 6.13 16.52 5.43
N GLU A 330 6.60 17.76 5.50
CA GLU A 330 6.11 18.75 6.47
C GLU A 330 4.61 19.03 6.30
N ALA A 331 4.15 19.25 5.06
CA ALA A 331 2.73 19.48 4.78
C ALA A 331 1.85 18.33 5.25
N ILE A 332 2.28 17.10 5.02
CA ILE A 332 1.56 15.88 5.42
C ILE A 332 1.44 15.80 6.95
N VAL A 333 2.55 15.90 7.67
CA VAL A 333 2.52 15.75 9.13
C VAL A 333 1.83 16.91 9.83
N LYS A 334 1.93 18.14 9.32
CA LYS A 334 1.17 19.27 9.81
C LYS A 334 -0.32 19.17 9.50
N GLY A 335 -0.68 18.57 8.37
CA GLY A 335 -2.08 18.26 8.06
C GLY A 335 -2.72 17.36 9.12
N TYR A 336 -1.95 16.44 9.65
CA TYR A 336 -2.41 15.53 10.71
C TYR A 336 -2.33 16.15 12.11
N HIS A 337 -1.17 16.71 12.49
CA HIS A 337 -0.91 17.17 13.84
C HIS A 337 -1.33 18.63 14.07
N GLY A 338 -1.59 19.39 13.02
CA GLY A 338 -1.88 20.82 13.08
C GLY A 338 -0.64 21.68 12.88
N ASP A 339 -0.85 22.98 12.61
CA ASP A 339 0.22 23.94 12.31
C ASP A 339 1.18 24.19 13.48
N GLY A 340 0.72 23.94 14.70
CA GLY A 340 1.55 24.10 15.91
C GLY A 340 2.56 22.98 16.11
N PHE A 341 2.46 21.89 15.35
CA PHE A 341 3.40 20.77 15.43
C PHE A 341 4.73 21.14 14.75
N THR A 342 5.84 20.86 15.43
CA THR A 342 7.19 21.07 14.90
C THR A 342 7.79 19.73 14.49
N PRO A 343 7.76 19.36 13.20
CA PRO A 343 8.34 18.10 12.74
C PRO A 343 9.86 18.15 12.72
N VAL A 344 10.48 16.98 12.92
CA VAL A 344 11.92 16.80 12.72
C VAL A 344 12.11 16.24 11.31
N ILE A 345 12.57 17.06 10.38
CA ILE A 345 12.71 16.70 8.97
C ILE A 345 14.16 16.87 8.52
N PRO A 346 14.99 15.83 8.68
CA PRO A 346 16.38 15.87 8.21
C PRO A 346 16.44 16.05 6.69
N VAL A 347 17.36 16.90 6.25
CA VAL A 347 17.64 17.15 4.83
C VAL A 347 19.10 16.84 4.54
N ILE A 348 19.47 16.73 3.25
CA ILE A 348 20.82 16.30 2.87
C ILE A 348 21.91 17.25 3.41
N GLU A 349 21.62 18.52 3.50
CA GLU A 349 22.54 19.56 4.00
C GLU A 349 22.93 19.35 5.47
N ASP A 350 22.09 18.69 6.26
CA ASP A 350 22.35 18.41 7.67
C ASP A 350 23.54 17.43 7.87
N TYR A 351 23.92 16.72 6.85
CA TYR A 351 24.99 15.71 6.91
C TYR A 351 26.35 16.25 6.50
N ASN A 352 26.48 17.55 6.22
CA ASN A 352 27.73 18.20 5.79
C ASN A 352 28.44 17.50 4.62
N LEU A 353 27.65 16.90 3.74
CA LEU A 353 28.20 16.29 2.54
C LEU A 353 28.72 17.39 1.63
N ASP A 354 29.95 17.21 1.13
CA ASP A 354 30.53 18.12 0.16
C ASP A 354 29.67 18.11 -1.10
N TYR A 355 29.17 19.29 -1.51
CA TYR A 355 28.36 19.45 -2.72
C TYR A 355 29.06 18.99 -4.00
N GLN A 356 30.36 18.71 -3.95
CA GLN A 356 31.12 18.14 -5.05
C GLN A 356 31.03 16.61 -5.13
N VAL A 357 30.47 15.96 -4.12
CA VAL A 357 30.22 14.51 -4.17
C VAL A 357 29.09 14.27 -5.18
N THR A 358 29.44 13.64 -6.27
CA THR A 358 28.47 13.34 -7.32
C THR A 358 27.49 12.26 -6.83
N TYR A 359 26.31 12.24 -7.40
CA TYR A 359 25.32 11.19 -7.15
C TYR A 359 25.94 9.78 -7.29
N ARG A 360 26.86 9.63 -8.23
CA ARG A 360 27.57 8.40 -8.52
C ARG A 360 28.52 7.99 -7.41
N ASP A 361 29.21 8.93 -6.79
CA ASP A 361 30.13 8.67 -5.68
C ASP A 361 29.36 8.20 -4.44
N LEU A 362 28.22 8.83 -4.15
CA LEU A 362 27.34 8.40 -3.06
C LEU A 362 26.76 6.99 -3.30
N TRP A 363 26.42 6.64 -4.53
CA TRP A 363 25.99 5.28 -4.87
C TRP A 363 27.09 4.26 -4.56
N SER A 364 28.32 4.56 -4.90
CA SER A 364 29.47 3.71 -4.63
C SER A 364 29.70 3.54 -3.13
N GLU A 365 29.69 4.63 -2.37
CA GLU A 365 29.90 4.60 -0.91
C GLU A 365 28.80 3.82 -0.18
N LEU A 366 27.58 3.89 -0.66
CA LEU A 366 26.44 3.18 -0.07
C LEU A 366 26.32 1.72 -0.56
N ASN A 367 27.28 1.24 -1.36
CA ASN A 367 27.24 -0.09 -1.98
C ASN A 367 25.96 -0.35 -2.78
N LEU A 368 25.41 0.69 -3.38
CA LEU A 368 24.29 0.56 -4.30
C LEU A 368 24.82 0.18 -5.66
N THR A 369 24.33 -0.90 -6.23
CA THR A 369 24.67 -1.27 -7.61
C THR A 369 23.95 -0.35 -8.59
N GLU A 370 24.65 0.16 -9.59
CA GLU A 370 23.99 0.80 -10.74
C GLU A 370 22.98 -0.21 -11.29
N SER A 371 21.71 0.17 -11.34
CA SER A 371 20.79 -0.59 -12.16
C SER A 371 21.26 -0.44 -13.60
N SER A 372 21.66 -1.53 -14.21
CA SER A 372 21.88 -1.55 -15.66
C SER A 372 20.56 -1.13 -16.32
N THR A 373 20.58 0.06 -16.92
CA THR A 373 19.52 0.55 -17.79
C THR A 373 19.29 -0.40 -18.94
#